data_f942346aabc27bd15ecad9aa040f1466
#
_entry.id   f942346aabc27bd15ecad9aa040f1466
#
_cell.length_a   1.000
_cell.length_b   1.000
_cell.length_c   1.000
_cell.angle_alpha   90.00
_cell.angle_beta   90.00
_cell.angle_gamma   90.00
#
_symmetry.space_group_name_H-M   'P 1'
#
loop_
_entity.id
_entity.type
_entity.pdbx_description
1 polymer ?
#
loop_
_entity_poly.entity_id
_entity_poly.type
_entity_poly.pdbx_seq_one_letter_code
_entity_poly.pdbx_strand_id
1 'polypeptide(L)'
;MRSTIRALAALASATCLIAPSTAQTYTNCNPTVRTDCPADSALARTVNIDFTSASDSFTPQSNPTYGKDGVSFTISKSGDAPQLTSKWYIMFGKVEVVLKAAPGAGIVSSFVMQSDDLDEIDWEWLGSDPDEVQTNFFGKGQ
;
A
#
# COMPACT_ATOMS: atom_id res chain seq x y z
N MET A 1 38.35 -57.19 -7.63
CA MET A 1 37.21 -56.48 -8.27
C MET A 1 36.81 -55.36 -7.36
N ARG A 2 37.14 -54.12 -7.70
CA ARG A 2 36.75 -52.93 -6.95
C ARG A 2 35.64 -52.23 -7.74
N SER A 3 34.43 -52.20 -7.18
CA SER A 3 33.27 -51.50 -7.73
C SER A 3 33.31 -50.04 -7.29
N THR A 4 33.42 -49.11 -8.23
CA THR A 4 33.34 -47.67 -8.00
C THR A 4 31.90 -47.23 -8.25
N ILE A 5 31.20 -46.90 -7.17
CA ILE A 5 29.88 -46.25 -7.22
C ILE A 5 30.10 -44.77 -7.53
N ARG A 6 29.67 -44.32 -8.69
CA ARG A 6 29.60 -42.91 -9.03
C ARG A 6 28.26 -42.34 -8.53
N ALA A 7 28.33 -41.51 -7.51
CA ALA A 7 27.19 -40.73 -7.08
C ALA A 7 26.96 -39.55 -8.05
N LEU A 8 25.85 -39.55 -8.77
CA LEU A 8 25.37 -38.37 -9.50
C LEU A 8 24.68 -37.41 -8.49
N ALA A 9 25.33 -36.30 -8.25
CA ALA A 9 24.69 -35.19 -7.55
C ALA A 9 23.77 -34.44 -8.53
N ALA A 10 22.48 -34.59 -8.36
CA ALA A 10 21.49 -33.76 -9.08
C ALA A 10 21.43 -32.37 -8.42
N LEU A 11 21.92 -31.34 -9.11
CA LEU A 11 21.72 -29.95 -8.74
C LEU A 11 20.24 -29.59 -9.07
N ALA A 12 19.39 -29.51 -8.07
CA ALA A 12 18.07 -28.92 -8.20
C ALA A 12 18.22 -27.40 -8.18
N SER A 13 18.16 -26.77 -9.34
CA SER A 13 18.07 -25.31 -9.45
C SER A 13 16.67 -24.88 -9.00
N ALA A 14 16.54 -24.36 -7.79
CA ALA A 14 15.33 -23.67 -7.35
C ALA A 14 15.25 -22.33 -8.08
N THR A 15 14.49 -22.27 -9.17
CA THR A 15 14.07 -21.00 -9.76
C THR A 15 13.07 -20.36 -8.83
N CYS A 16 13.53 -19.37 -8.06
CA CYS A 16 12.67 -18.49 -7.29
C CYS A 16 11.86 -17.67 -8.29
N LEU A 17 10.61 -18.01 -8.51
CA LEU A 17 9.66 -17.19 -9.26
C LEU A 17 9.36 -15.97 -8.40
N ILE A 18 10.07 -14.88 -8.62
CA ILE A 18 9.73 -13.58 -8.06
C ILE A 18 8.46 -13.14 -8.82
N ALA A 19 7.29 -13.36 -8.22
CA ALA A 19 6.08 -12.73 -8.70
C ALA A 19 6.25 -11.21 -8.49
N PRO A 20 5.99 -10.37 -9.51
CA PRO A 20 5.99 -8.94 -9.31
C PRO A 20 4.95 -8.60 -8.24
N SER A 21 5.39 -7.90 -7.19
CA SER A 21 4.47 -7.34 -6.21
C SER A 21 3.68 -6.21 -6.89
N THR A 22 2.38 -6.38 -7.03
CA THR A 22 1.48 -5.32 -7.49
C THR A 22 1.06 -4.46 -6.31
N ALA A 23 2.02 -3.91 -5.57
CA ALA A 23 1.75 -3.02 -4.44
C ALA A 23 1.22 -1.66 -4.90
N GLN A 24 1.49 -1.28 -6.15
CA GLN A 24 1.03 -0.03 -6.76
C GLN A 24 -0.19 -0.29 -7.66
N THR A 25 -1.19 0.56 -7.53
CA THR A 25 -2.34 0.60 -8.43
C THR A 25 -2.09 1.62 -9.52
N TYR A 26 -2.33 1.25 -10.76
CA TYR A 26 -2.27 2.19 -11.90
C TYR A 26 -3.49 1.98 -12.80
N THR A 27 -3.88 3.02 -13.50
CA THR A 27 -4.95 2.93 -14.48
C THR A 27 -4.40 2.62 -15.88
N ASN A 28 -5.27 2.16 -16.79
CA ASN A 28 -4.91 1.94 -18.18
C ASN A 28 -4.73 3.26 -18.97
N CYS A 29 -5.01 4.41 -18.35
CA CYS A 29 -4.90 5.72 -18.96
C CYS A 29 -3.82 6.54 -18.26
N ASN A 30 -2.66 6.64 -18.88
CA ASN A 30 -1.56 7.44 -18.39
C ASN A 30 -1.59 8.84 -19.02
N PRO A 31 -1.90 9.91 -18.25
CA PRO A 31 -2.01 11.27 -18.77
C PRO A 31 -0.69 11.86 -19.23
N THR A 32 0.46 11.25 -18.91
CA THR A 32 1.77 11.72 -19.39
C THR A 32 2.03 11.31 -20.86
N VAL A 33 1.29 10.34 -21.39
CA VAL A 33 1.44 9.82 -22.77
C VAL A 33 0.16 9.94 -23.59
N ARG A 34 -0.99 10.21 -22.94
CA ARG A 34 -2.31 10.35 -23.57
C ARG A 34 -2.96 11.66 -23.13
N THR A 35 -3.70 12.28 -24.03
CA THR A 35 -4.42 13.54 -23.78
C THR A 35 -5.93 13.34 -23.61
N ASP A 36 -6.41 12.12 -23.78
CA ASP A 36 -7.82 11.75 -23.75
C ASP A 36 -8.21 10.94 -22.49
N CYS A 37 -7.38 10.97 -21.46
CA CYS A 37 -7.73 10.37 -20.18
C CYS A 37 -8.94 11.08 -19.56
N PRO A 38 -9.90 10.33 -19.00
CA PRO A 38 -11.00 10.93 -18.27
C PRO A 38 -10.45 11.72 -17.06
N ALA A 39 -11.13 12.82 -16.73
CA ALA A 39 -10.78 13.59 -15.53
C ALA A 39 -11.05 12.79 -14.26
N ASP A 40 -10.11 12.85 -13.31
CA ASP A 40 -10.28 12.22 -12.02
C ASP A 40 -11.34 12.94 -11.15
N SER A 41 -11.98 12.16 -10.27
CA SER A 41 -12.94 12.69 -9.31
C SER A 41 -12.23 13.52 -8.26
N ALA A 42 -12.35 14.86 -8.36
CA ALA A 42 -11.76 15.77 -7.37
C ALA A 42 -12.63 15.91 -6.12
N LEU A 43 -11.99 15.93 -4.94
CA LEU A 43 -12.69 16.23 -3.69
C LEU A 43 -13.32 17.63 -3.68
N ALA A 44 -12.59 18.65 -4.16
CA ALA A 44 -13.01 20.04 -4.36
C ALA A 44 -13.65 20.73 -3.13
N ARG A 45 -13.45 20.20 -1.93
CA ARG A 45 -14.03 20.73 -0.67
C ARG A 45 -13.23 20.26 0.54
N THR A 46 -13.47 20.85 1.69
CA THR A 46 -12.98 20.32 2.97
C THR A 46 -13.91 19.23 3.47
N VAL A 47 -13.33 18.11 3.92
CA VAL A 47 -14.03 17.04 4.64
C VAL A 47 -13.28 16.73 5.93
N ASN A 48 -14.03 16.27 6.94
CA ASN A 48 -13.50 15.73 8.17
C ASN A 48 -14.18 14.39 8.42
N ILE A 49 -13.39 13.32 8.56
CA ILE A 49 -13.89 11.95 8.69
C ILE A 49 -13.19 11.31 9.88
N ASP A 50 -13.94 10.97 10.91
CA ASP A 50 -13.44 10.38 12.15
C ASP A 50 -13.33 8.85 12.10
N PHE A 51 -13.87 8.23 11.05
CA PHE A 51 -13.90 6.78 10.85
C PHE A 51 -14.52 5.98 12.01
N THR A 52 -15.41 6.57 12.78
CA THR A 52 -16.19 5.82 13.78
C THR A 52 -17.18 4.85 13.14
N SER A 53 -17.46 5.04 11.86
CA SER A 53 -18.20 4.15 10.98
C SER A 53 -17.58 4.13 9.58
N ALA A 54 -17.98 3.17 8.74
CA ALA A 54 -17.54 3.14 7.35
C ALA A 54 -17.98 4.42 6.62
N SER A 55 -17.11 4.95 5.77
CA SER A 55 -17.37 6.13 4.97
C SER A 55 -17.54 5.75 3.50
N ASP A 56 -18.59 6.25 2.85
CA ASP A 56 -18.82 6.06 1.41
C ASP A 56 -17.74 6.72 0.53
N SER A 57 -16.90 7.58 1.12
CA SER A 57 -15.77 8.22 0.44
C SER A 57 -14.56 7.32 0.26
N PHE A 58 -14.57 6.13 0.87
CA PHE A 58 -13.44 5.19 0.83
C PHE A 58 -13.86 3.79 0.41
N THR A 59 -12.95 3.09 -0.24
CA THR A 59 -13.06 1.67 -0.54
C THR A 59 -12.22 0.88 0.46
N PRO A 60 -12.81 0.00 1.27
CA PRO A 60 -12.08 -0.84 2.22
C PRO A 60 -11.49 -2.08 1.54
N GLN A 61 -10.33 -2.54 2.04
CA GLN A 61 -9.72 -3.81 1.72
C GLN A 61 -9.36 -4.56 3.02
N SER A 62 -9.41 -5.91 2.99
CA SER A 62 -9.06 -6.81 4.12
C SER A 62 -9.79 -6.49 5.43
N ASN A 63 -11.06 -6.10 5.33
CA ASN A 63 -12.01 -5.97 6.44
C ASN A 63 -11.51 -5.09 7.61
N PRO A 64 -11.24 -3.80 7.41
CA PRO A 64 -11.00 -2.90 8.52
C PRO A 64 -12.22 -2.85 9.45
N THR A 65 -11.99 -2.63 10.73
CA THR A 65 -13.07 -2.51 11.73
C THR A 65 -13.21 -1.08 12.21
N TYR A 66 -14.43 -0.67 12.59
CA TYR A 66 -14.75 0.70 12.96
C TYR A 66 -15.27 0.75 14.40
N GLY A 67 -14.95 1.80 15.13
CA GLY A 67 -15.36 1.96 16.52
C GLY A 67 -15.22 3.40 17.01
N LYS A 68 -15.45 3.60 18.31
CA LYS A 68 -15.45 4.95 18.91
C LYS A 68 -14.14 5.74 18.75
N ASP A 69 -13.03 5.04 18.52
CA ASP A 69 -11.71 5.63 18.39
C ASP A 69 -11.25 5.71 16.90
N GLY A 70 -12.15 5.43 15.96
CA GLY A 70 -11.87 5.45 14.53
C GLY A 70 -11.82 4.05 13.89
N VAL A 71 -11.06 3.93 12.79
CA VAL A 71 -10.85 2.66 12.09
C VAL A 71 -9.63 1.92 12.64
N SER A 72 -9.73 0.60 12.73
CA SER A 72 -8.63 -0.28 13.09
C SER A 72 -8.26 -1.21 11.93
N PHE A 73 -6.98 -1.28 11.64
CA PHE A 73 -6.37 -2.19 10.69
C PHE A 73 -5.67 -3.31 11.46
N THR A 74 -6.13 -4.54 11.28
CA THR A 74 -5.59 -5.69 12.01
C THR A 74 -5.08 -6.74 11.03
N ILE A 75 -3.81 -7.12 11.19
CA ILE A 75 -3.21 -8.25 10.48
C ILE A 75 -3.40 -9.48 11.36
N SER A 76 -4.27 -10.40 10.94
CA SER A 76 -4.61 -11.61 11.68
C SER A 76 -3.95 -12.86 11.11
N LYS A 77 -3.60 -12.85 9.83
CA LYS A 77 -2.99 -13.98 9.11
C LYS A 77 -2.15 -13.50 7.94
N SER A 78 -1.35 -14.39 7.41
CA SER A 78 -0.58 -14.15 6.18
C SER A 78 -1.51 -13.72 5.03
N GLY A 79 -1.11 -12.67 4.31
CA GLY A 79 -1.85 -12.07 3.21
C GLY A 79 -2.85 -10.98 3.62
N ASP A 80 -3.05 -10.73 4.90
CA ASP A 80 -3.84 -9.58 5.33
C ASP A 80 -3.06 -8.27 5.04
N ALA A 81 -3.72 -7.35 4.35
CA ALA A 81 -3.24 -6.00 4.06
C ALA A 81 -4.41 -5.02 4.16
N PRO A 82 -4.86 -4.71 5.38
CA PRO A 82 -6.01 -3.83 5.57
C PRO A 82 -5.69 -2.40 5.11
N GLN A 83 -6.62 -1.83 4.35
CA GLN A 83 -6.42 -0.54 3.70
C GLN A 83 -7.76 0.18 3.52
N LEU A 84 -7.72 1.50 3.46
CA LEU A 84 -8.78 2.37 2.96
C LEU A 84 -8.22 3.21 1.81
N THR A 85 -8.84 3.13 0.65
CA THR A 85 -8.49 3.94 -0.52
C THR A 85 -9.58 4.98 -0.76
N SER A 86 -9.21 6.26 -0.88
CA SER A 86 -10.17 7.32 -1.23
C SER A 86 -10.73 7.12 -2.63
N LYS A 87 -12.00 7.49 -2.83
CA LYS A 87 -12.67 7.48 -4.14
C LYS A 87 -12.52 8.81 -4.88
N TRP A 88 -11.65 9.68 -4.41
CA TRP A 88 -11.44 11.02 -4.93
C TRP A 88 -9.96 11.41 -4.81
N TYR A 89 -9.59 12.38 -5.60
CA TYR A 89 -8.25 12.94 -5.69
C TYR A 89 -8.21 14.38 -5.16
N ILE A 90 -7.03 14.84 -4.84
CA ILE A 90 -6.73 16.24 -4.60
C ILE A 90 -5.69 16.73 -5.60
N MET A 91 -5.91 17.88 -6.23
CA MET A 91 -4.91 18.52 -7.08
C MET A 91 -4.01 19.44 -6.26
N PHE A 92 -4.64 20.24 -5.40
CA PHE A 92 -3.96 21.11 -4.43
C PHE A 92 -4.75 21.02 -3.13
N GLY A 93 -4.04 21.05 -2.00
CA GLY A 93 -4.72 21.00 -0.73
C GLY A 93 -3.84 20.57 0.43
N LYS A 94 -4.48 20.18 1.49
CA LYS A 94 -3.86 19.69 2.71
C LYS A 94 -4.60 18.44 3.16
N VAL A 95 -3.83 17.44 3.58
CA VAL A 95 -4.35 16.25 4.28
C VAL A 95 -3.76 16.24 5.67
N GLU A 96 -4.59 16.04 6.67
CA GLU A 96 -4.19 15.81 8.05
C GLU A 96 -4.70 14.42 8.45
N VAL A 97 -3.81 13.58 8.96
CA VAL A 97 -4.13 12.24 9.42
C VAL A 97 -3.67 12.09 10.87
N VAL A 98 -4.58 11.68 11.75
CA VAL A 98 -4.26 11.29 13.11
C VAL A 98 -4.30 9.78 13.17
N LEU A 99 -3.17 9.15 13.45
CA LEU A 99 -3.07 7.70 13.51
C LEU A 99 -2.19 7.25 14.68
N LYS A 100 -2.38 6.00 15.07
CA LYS A 100 -1.48 5.28 15.96
C LYS A 100 -0.81 4.18 15.15
N ALA A 101 0.51 4.24 15.03
CA ALA A 101 1.29 3.23 14.35
C ALA A 101 1.18 1.86 15.06
N ALA A 102 1.13 0.79 14.29
CA ALA A 102 1.06 -0.56 14.83
C ALA A 102 2.44 -1.02 15.30
N PRO A 103 2.56 -1.59 16.51
CA PRO A 103 3.81 -2.17 16.98
C PRO A 103 4.04 -3.56 16.35
N GLY A 104 5.29 -3.98 16.33
CA GLY A 104 5.70 -5.34 15.96
C GLY A 104 6.69 -5.37 14.80
N ALA A 105 7.76 -6.16 14.96
CA ALA A 105 8.75 -6.33 13.90
C ALA A 105 8.11 -6.91 12.63
N GLY A 106 8.39 -6.29 11.49
CA GLY A 106 7.81 -6.66 10.19
C GLY A 106 6.45 -6.03 9.88
N ILE A 107 5.88 -5.24 10.81
CA ILE A 107 4.66 -4.47 10.57
C ILE A 107 5.04 -3.07 10.08
N VAL A 108 4.36 -2.59 9.06
CA VAL A 108 4.47 -1.23 8.53
C VAL A 108 3.08 -0.59 8.53
N SER A 109 2.95 0.55 9.20
CA SER A 109 1.79 1.42 9.08
C SER A 109 2.12 2.53 8.09
N SER A 110 1.24 2.85 7.16
CA SER A 110 1.52 3.86 6.14
C SER A 110 0.35 4.78 5.86
N PHE A 111 0.69 5.99 5.46
CA PHE A 111 -0.19 6.91 4.74
C PHE A 111 0.47 7.26 3.42
N VAL A 112 -0.26 7.07 2.31
CA VAL A 112 0.25 7.23 0.95
C VAL A 112 -0.66 8.19 0.17
N MET A 113 -0.08 9.11 -0.57
CA MET A 113 -0.74 9.85 -1.63
C MET A 113 -0.17 9.41 -2.98
N GLN A 114 -1.04 8.91 -3.86
CA GLN A 114 -0.61 8.38 -5.16
C GLN A 114 -1.52 8.90 -6.27
N SER A 115 -0.91 9.24 -7.40
CA SER A 115 -1.61 9.60 -8.63
C SER A 115 -1.75 8.39 -9.57
N ASP A 116 -2.60 8.50 -10.58
CA ASP A 116 -2.80 7.44 -11.59
C ASP A 116 -1.59 7.23 -12.50
N ASP A 117 -0.68 8.19 -12.60
CA ASP A 117 0.58 8.06 -13.32
C ASP A 117 1.78 7.70 -12.42
N LEU A 118 1.47 7.25 -11.18
CA LEU A 118 2.41 6.69 -10.23
C LEU A 118 3.39 7.71 -9.63
N ASP A 119 2.99 8.99 -9.56
CA ASP A 119 3.62 9.90 -8.63
C ASP A 119 3.13 9.57 -7.23
N GLU A 120 4.02 9.43 -6.27
CA GLU A 120 3.70 8.93 -4.94
C GLU A 120 4.46 9.69 -3.86
N ILE A 121 3.82 9.90 -2.72
CA ILE A 121 4.43 10.44 -1.51
C ILE A 121 3.98 9.57 -0.35
N ASP A 122 4.98 9.09 0.42
CA ASP A 122 4.78 8.12 1.49
C ASP A 122 5.16 8.66 2.86
N TRP A 123 4.41 8.22 3.86
CA TRP A 123 4.76 8.28 5.27
C TRP A 123 4.61 6.87 5.85
N GLU A 124 5.70 6.32 6.40
CA GLU A 124 5.73 4.95 6.88
C GLU A 124 6.31 4.87 8.29
N TRP A 125 5.65 4.10 9.13
CA TRP A 125 6.08 3.78 10.50
C TRP A 125 6.40 2.29 10.58
N LEU A 126 7.63 1.98 10.92
CA LEU A 126 8.05 0.60 11.16
C LEU A 126 7.62 0.18 12.56
N GLY A 127 6.95 -0.96 12.69
CA GLY A 127 6.48 -1.44 13.99
C GLY A 127 7.60 -1.84 14.95
N SER A 128 8.84 -1.97 14.48
CA SER A 128 10.04 -2.13 15.30
C SER A 128 10.53 -0.80 15.90
N ASP A 129 10.16 0.33 15.29
CA ASP A 129 10.50 1.69 15.73
C ASP A 129 9.33 2.64 15.40
N PRO A 130 8.23 2.56 16.17
CA PRO A 130 7.00 3.29 15.83
C PRO A 130 7.06 4.79 16.18
N ASP A 131 8.12 5.25 16.82
CA ASP A 131 8.31 6.66 17.18
C ASP A 131 8.95 7.48 16.07
N GLU A 132 9.48 6.81 15.03
CA GLU A 132 10.03 7.45 13.83
C GLU A 132 9.10 7.27 12.63
N VAL A 133 9.05 8.30 11.77
CA VAL A 133 8.38 8.25 10.48
C VAL A 133 9.41 8.35 9.37
N GLN A 134 9.38 7.40 8.46
CA GLN A 134 10.12 7.48 7.21
C GLN A 134 9.25 8.18 6.17
N THR A 135 9.87 9.01 5.35
CA THR A 135 9.19 9.65 4.21
C THR A 135 9.91 9.31 2.93
N ASN A 136 9.15 9.07 1.88
CA ASN A 136 9.68 8.78 0.56
C ASN A 136 8.80 9.40 -0.52
N PHE A 137 9.30 9.44 -1.75
CA PHE A 137 8.52 9.85 -2.90
C PHE A 137 9.01 9.13 -4.16
N PHE A 138 8.09 8.92 -5.09
CA PHE A 138 8.37 8.35 -6.41
C PHE A 138 7.79 9.26 -7.48
N GLY A 139 8.49 9.36 -8.61
CA GLY A 139 7.98 9.97 -9.82
C GLY A 139 7.76 8.88 -10.87
N LYS A 140 6.52 8.72 -11.34
CA LYS A 140 6.14 7.71 -12.36
C LYS A 140 6.54 6.29 -11.96
N GLY A 141 6.45 5.96 -10.67
CA GLY A 141 6.77 4.65 -10.13
C GLY A 141 8.27 4.33 -10.03
N GLN A 142 9.14 5.35 -10.01
CA GLN A 142 10.60 5.20 -9.94
C GLN A 142 11.24 6.13 -8.90
#